data_ebcca0f196b09de94e4b63826e9ddf4d
#
_entry.id   ebcca0f196b09de94e4b63826e9ddf4d
#
_cell.length_a   1.000
_cell.length_b   1.000
_cell.length_c   1.000
_cell.angle_alpha   90.00
_cell.angle_beta   90.00
_cell.angle_gamma   90.00
#
_symmetry.space_group_name_H-M   'P 1'
#
loop_
_entity.id
_entity.type
_entity.pdbx_description
1 polymer ?
#
loop_
_entity_poly.entity_id
_entity_poly.type
_entity_poly.pdbx_seq_one_letter_code
_entity_poly.pdbx_strand_id
1 'polypeptide(L)'
;MNNEYKSSVSGQSQLVSTVSRVLSSFVQWLGSYGETSWDFQSFFAGPVGGRAKALYYRHRLVGTAAVAPMIFCEAFLPSARRLFHHPMRFPIADAHYAMGFAFLYQATGDVSQLENSIHFLTELEKSRCPEFKEYCWGYPFDWVWRGGTINRETPLITTTPYEYEAFLQAFELQPRDEWKLILESIARHAATDIKDFRTSETASSCSYTPSDEGGVINAAAYRAFLLTSASKVFGNEDYLRIAERNLNFVLENQNPDGSWFYAVDGVRDFVDHYHTCFVMKSLAKIHALTGHAGIVGALGKGVSYYSNNLFDSDGLPKPFSRAPRLTVYKRELYDCAECINLCLLLRDRFPQLEATLEKVVTHILEAWTKPDGSFRSRKLHLGWDNVPMHRWGQSQMFRSLAFYFRESAKTAEERGEARFHALPHNKEIISSSEQCLTFS
;
A
#
# COMPACT_ATOMS: atom_id res chain seq x y z
N MET A 1 -19.95 -0.14 -35.38
CA MET A 1 -19.54 -1.19 -34.44
C MET A 1 -18.14 -1.78 -34.71
N ASN A 2 -17.78 -2.25 -35.91
CA ASN A 2 -16.46 -2.87 -36.15
C ASN A 2 -15.25 -1.93 -36.07
N ASN A 3 -15.38 -0.65 -36.36
CA ASN A 3 -14.25 0.30 -36.33
C ASN A 3 -13.95 0.85 -34.93
N GLU A 4 -14.96 1.07 -34.12
CA GLU A 4 -14.77 1.52 -32.73
C GLU A 4 -14.18 0.38 -31.86
N TYR A 5 -14.62 -0.86 -32.08
CA TYR A 5 -14.06 -2.03 -31.40
C TYR A 5 -12.57 -2.25 -31.74
N LYS A 6 -12.19 -2.13 -33.03
CA LYS A 6 -10.79 -2.22 -33.47
C LYS A 6 -9.92 -1.08 -32.92
N SER A 7 -10.44 0.12 -32.78
CA SER A 7 -9.68 1.26 -32.23
C SER A 7 -9.49 1.13 -30.72
N SER A 8 -10.46 0.61 -29.97
CA SER A 8 -10.35 0.39 -28.53
C SER A 8 -9.35 -0.74 -28.20
N VAL A 9 -9.36 -1.85 -28.94
CA VAL A 9 -8.40 -2.97 -28.78
C VAL A 9 -6.98 -2.50 -29.09
N SER A 10 -6.79 -1.71 -30.14
CA SER A 10 -5.48 -1.11 -30.48
C SER A 10 -4.97 -0.17 -29.38
N GLY A 11 -5.85 0.66 -28.80
CA GLY A 11 -5.49 1.56 -27.69
C GLY A 11 -5.09 0.83 -26.43
N GLN A 12 -5.83 -0.21 -26.05
CA GLN A 12 -5.53 -1.02 -24.86
C GLN A 12 -4.19 -1.79 -25.01
N SER A 13 -3.92 -2.37 -26.18
CA SER A 13 -2.65 -3.02 -26.46
C SER A 13 -1.46 -2.04 -26.38
N GLN A 14 -1.61 -0.81 -26.87
CA GLN A 14 -0.58 0.22 -26.74
C GLN A 14 -0.35 0.65 -25.29
N LEU A 15 -1.41 0.78 -24.50
CA LEU A 15 -1.31 1.12 -23.06
C LEU A 15 -0.53 0.05 -22.31
N VAL A 16 -0.88 -1.22 -22.50
CA VAL A 16 -0.20 -2.38 -21.87
C VAL A 16 1.27 -2.44 -22.27
N SER A 17 1.61 -2.22 -23.55
CA SER A 17 3.00 -2.15 -24.02
C SER A 17 3.78 -1.00 -23.36
N THR A 18 3.14 0.14 -23.13
CA THR A 18 3.77 1.27 -22.46
C THR A 18 3.98 0.97 -20.97
N VAL A 19 3.01 0.34 -20.30
CA VAL A 19 3.16 -0.14 -18.90
C VAL A 19 4.35 -1.10 -18.78
N SER A 20 4.47 -2.08 -19.67
CA SER A 20 5.60 -3.02 -19.69
C SER A 20 6.95 -2.31 -19.78
N ARG A 21 7.08 -1.32 -20.66
CA ARG A 21 8.31 -0.52 -20.82
C ARG A 21 8.63 0.30 -19.57
N VAL A 22 7.62 0.92 -18.95
CA VAL A 22 7.80 1.69 -17.70
C VAL A 22 8.22 0.76 -16.55
N LEU A 23 7.62 -0.42 -16.43
CA LEU A 23 8.02 -1.43 -15.44
C LEU A 23 9.47 -1.88 -15.63
N SER A 24 9.90 -2.14 -16.89
CA SER A 24 11.30 -2.48 -17.19
C SER A 24 12.27 -1.37 -16.79
N SER A 25 11.93 -0.11 -17.11
CA SER A 25 12.75 1.05 -16.73
C SER A 25 12.80 1.23 -15.21
N PHE A 26 11.68 0.98 -14.52
CA PHE A 26 11.62 1.05 -13.06
C PHE A 26 12.50 -0.02 -12.39
N VAL A 27 12.49 -1.27 -12.89
CA VAL A 27 13.33 -2.36 -12.37
C VAL A 27 14.82 -1.99 -12.51
N GLN A 28 15.23 -1.43 -13.66
CA GLN A 28 16.59 -0.95 -13.87
C GLN A 28 16.95 0.19 -12.90
N TRP A 29 16.03 1.15 -12.71
CA TRP A 29 16.22 2.22 -11.75
C TRP A 29 16.36 1.69 -10.33
N LEU A 30 15.50 0.75 -9.90
CA LEU A 30 15.56 0.18 -8.56
C LEU A 30 16.90 -0.51 -8.30
N GLY A 31 17.43 -1.28 -9.26
CA GLY A 31 18.74 -1.91 -9.16
C GLY A 31 19.90 -0.91 -9.05
N SER A 32 19.80 0.27 -9.68
CA SER A 32 20.84 1.30 -9.63
C SER A 32 20.69 2.26 -8.44
N TYR A 33 19.44 2.58 -8.03
CA TYR A 33 19.17 3.49 -6.92
C TYR A 33 19.35 2.83 -5.55
N GLY A 34 19.04 1.54 -5.46
CA GLY A 34 19.07 0.75 -4.23
C GLY A 34 17.71 0.76 -3.49
N GLU A 35 17.68 0.10 -2.36
CA GLU A 35 16.45 -0.31 -1.63
C GLU A 35 16.16 0.55 -0.40
N THR A 36 16.96 1.60 -0.19
CA THR A 36 16.75 2.58 0.87
C THR A 36 16.33 3.92 0.29
N SER A 37 15.47 4.64 0.98
CA SER A 37 15.02 5.96 0.54
C SER A 37 14.69 6.87 1.72
N TRP A 38 14.53 8.14 1.41
CA TRP A 38 13.86 9.06 2.31
C TRP A 38 12.34 8.86 2.24
N ASP A 39 11.65 9.42 3.21
CA ASP A 39 10.20 9.39 3.34
C ASP A 39 9.68 10.78 3.69
N PHE A 40 8.39 11.05 3.53
CA PHE A 40 7.83 12.32 3.97
C PHE A 40 7.97 12.52 5.49
N GLN A 41 8.02 11.43 6.26
CA GLN A 41 8.29 11.49 7.70
C GLN A 41 9.75 11.81 8.03
N SER A 42 10.67 11.79 7.06
CA SER A 42 12.10 12.07 7.31
C SER A 42 12.35 13.44 7.96
N PHE A 43 11.49 14.43 7.71
CA PHE A 43 11.54 15.71 8.42
C PHE A 43 11.26 15.57 9.93
N PHE A 44 10.54 14.54 10.35
CA PHE A 44 10.06 14.34 11.72
C PHE A 44 10.59 13.07 12.39
N ALA A 45 11.25 12.18 11.65
CA ALA A 45 11.80 10.93 12.16
C ALA A 45 13.08 11.14 13.00
N GLY A 46 13.80 12.24 12.78
CA GLY A 46 14.99 12.59 13.56
C GLY A 46 14.66 13.32 14.88
N PRO A 47 15.64 13.43 15.79
CA PRO A 47 15.43 14.01 17.13
C PRO A 47 14.88 15.43 17.13
N VAL A 48 15.35 16.28 16.22
CA VAL A 48 14.91 17.69 16.12
C VAL A 48 13.46 17.77 15.65
N GLY A 49 13.13 17.10 14.55
CA GLY A 49 11.80 17.08 13.99
C GLY A 49 10.79 16.38 14.90
N GLY A 50 11.18 15.29 15.53
CA GLY A 50 10.36 14.57 16.50
C GLY A 50 9.98 15.43 17.70
N ARG A 51 10.94 16.16 18.28
CA ARG A 51 10.69 17.10 19.38
C ARG A 51 9.78 18.26 18.95
N ALA A 52 10.00 18.83 17.77
CA ALA A 52 9.15 19.89 17.21
C ALA A 52 7.71 19.40 17.04
N LYS A 53 7.53 18.20 16.52
CA LYS A 53 6.21 17.57 16.33
C LYS A 53 5.54 17.22 17.66
N ALA A 54 6.27 16.73 18.64
CA ALA A 54 5.76 16.50 20.00
C ALA A 54 5.31 17.80 20.65
N LEU A 55 6.09 18.88 20.51
CA LEU A 55 5.72 20.22 20.98
C LEU A 55 4.45 20.73 20.29
N TYR A 56 4.25 20.49 19.00
CA TYR A 56 3.05 20.84 18.26
C TYR A 56 1.78 20.17 18.81
N TYR A 57 1.88 18.94 19.26
CA TYR A 57 0.74 18.25 19.89
C TYR A 57 0.49 18.72 21.33
N ARG A 58 1.54 19.11 22.05
CA ARG A 58 1.45 19.57 23.45
C ARG A 58 1.05 21.05 23.58
N HIS A 59 1.64 21.92 22.74
CA HIS A 59 1.46 23.38 22.78
C HIS A 59 1.27 23.93 21.38
N ARG A 60 0.02 24.06 20.95
CA ARG A 60 -0.35 24.35 19.57
C ARG A 60 0.36 25.55 18.96
N LEU A 61 0.40 26.70 19.64
CA LEU A 61 0.99 27.95 19.11
C LEU A 61 2.51 27.82 18.95
N VAL A 62 3.21 27.46 20.02
CA VAL A 62 4.68 27.32 20.01
C VAL A 62 5.10 26.17 19.10
N GLY A 63 4.37 25.07 19.13
CA GLY A 63 4.64 23.93 18.28
C GLY A 63 4.40 24.20 16.80
N THR A 64 3.42 25.05 16.45
CA THR A 64 3.24 25.48 15.05
C THR A 64 4.48 26.24 14.55
N ALA A 65 5.03 27.16 15.34
CA ALA A 65 6.27 27.84 15.01
C ALA A 65 7.45 26.87 14.90
N ALA A 66 7.52 25.85 15.77
CA ALA A 66 8.60 24.86 15.74
C ALA A 66 8.55 23.94 14.51
N VAL A 67 7.36 23.55 14.01
CA VAL A 67 7.23 22.69 12.81
C VAL A 67 7.21 23.49 11.51
N ALA A 68 6.98 24.80 11.54
CA ALA A 68 6.84 25.63 10.35
C ALA A 68 8.04 25.52 9.37
N PRO A 69 9.31 25.48 9.79
CA PRO A 69 10.44 25.31 8.87
C PRO A 69 10.40 23.98 8.13
N MET A 70 10.00 22.85 8.79
CA MET A 70 9.88 21.55 8.18
C MET A 70 8.73 21.53 7.16
N ILE A 71 7.58 22.13 7.50
CA ILE A 71 6.43 22.24 6.59
C ILE A 71 6.78 23.11 5.39
N PHE A 72 7.53 24.21 5.61
CA PHE A 72 8.05 25.04 4.50
C PHE A 72 8.96 24.23 3.58
N CYS A 73 9.89 23.48 4.15
CA CYS A 73 10.77 22.60 3.35
C CYS A 73 9.97 21.53 2.62
N GLU A 74 8.97 20.91 3.25
CA GLU A 74 8.12 19.92 2.61
C GLU A 74 7.35 20.52 1.41
N ALA A 75 6.87 21.75 1.52
CA ALA A 75 6.09 22.44 0.50
C ALA A 75 6.91 22.96 -0.68
N PHE A 76 8.13 23.46 -0.43
CA PHE A 76 8.92 24.21 -1.42
C PHE A 76 10.31 23.62 -1.69
N LEU A 77 10.88 22.90 -0.74
CA LEU A 77 12.25 22.35 -0.80
C LEU A 77 12.26 20.86 -0.36
N PRO A 78 11.47 19.97 -1.00
CA PRO A 78 11.30 18.60 -0.54
C PRO A 78 12.63 17.82 -0.45
N SER A 79 13.63 18.16 -1.26
CA SER A 79 14.98 17.56 -1.20
C SER A 79 15.72 17.88 0.11
N ALA A 80 15.31 18.90 0.86
CA ALA A 80 15.91 19.23 2.15
C ALA A 80 15.72 18.12 3.20
N ARG A 81 14.77 17.18 3.02
CA ARG A 81 14.60 16.04 3.93
C ARG A 81 15.89 15.21 4.10
N ARG A 82 16.78 15.25 3.11
CA ARG A 82 18.11 14.62 3.15
C ARG A 82 19.00 15.16 4.27
N LEU A 83 18.75 16.37 4.74
CA LEU A 83 19.47 17.03 5.83
C LEU A 83 18.88 16.64 7.21
N PHE A 84 17.67 16.10 7.26
CA PHE A 84 16.97 15.79 8.51
C PHE A 84 17.12 14.33 8.93
N HIS A 85 17.29 13.43 7.96
CA HIS A 85 17.45 12.00 8.23
C HIS A 85 18.26 11.31 7.12
N HIS A 86 18.90 10.19 7.44
CA HIS A 86 19.49 9.27 6.45
C HIS A 86 18.39 8.45 5.73
N PRO A 87 18.69 7.89 4.55
CA PRO A 87 17.75 6.98 3.88
C PRO A 87 17.56 5.71 4.70
N MET A 88 16.35 5.16 4.66
CA MET A 88 15.95 3.99 5.43
C MET A 88 15.36 2.92 4.52
N ARG A 89 15.48 1.65 4.92
CA ARG A 89 14.73 0.54 4.36
C ARG A 89 13.37 0.45 5.04
N PHE A 90 12.32 0.11 4.29
CA PHE A 90 10.96 0.04 4.80
C PHE A 90 10.37 -1.35 4.53
N PRO A 91 10.04 -2.16 5.56
CA PRO A 91 9.49 -3.50 5.38
C PRO A 91 8.25 -3.53 4.48
N ILE A 92 7.31 -2.60 4.65
CA ILE A 92 6.14 -2.50 3.80
C ILE A 92 6.49 -2.25 2.31
N ALA A 93 7.58 -1.55 2.02
CA ALA A 93 8.03 -1.39 0.64
C ALA A 93 8.59 -2.70 0.08
N ASP A 94 9.31 -3.48 0.89
CA ASP A 94 9.81 -4.80 0.51
C ASP A 94 8.63 -5.75 0.20
N ALA A 95 7.57 -5.73 1.00
CA ALA A 95 6.34 -6.49 0.71
C ALA A 95 5.72 -6.12 -0.63
N HIS A 96 5.62 -4.82 -0.92
CA HIS A 96 5.09 -4.37 -2.21
C HIS A 96 5.99 -4.73 -3.39
N TYR A 97 7.31 -4.66 -3.24
CA TYR A 97 8.25 -5.11 -4.27
C TYR A 97 8.14 -6.61 -4.49
N ALA A 98 8.11 -7.42 -3.43
CA ALA A 98 7.93 -8.87 -3.54
C ALA A 98 6.65 -9.21 -4.33
N MET A 99 5.51 -8.60 -3.99
CA MET A 99 4.25 -8.80 -4.71
C MET A 99 4.32 -8.31 -6.16
N GLY A 100 4.92 -7.16 -6.42
CA GLY A 100 5.05 -6.61 -7.77
C GLY A 100 5.88 -7.53 -8.68
N PHE A 101 7.01 -8.03 -8.20
CA PHE A 101 7.84 -8.98 -8.93
C PHE A 101 7.13 -10.34 -9.13
N ALA A 102 6.36 -10.81 -8.14
CA ALA A 102 5.54 -12.01 -8.30
C ALA A 102 4.46 -11.82 -9.38
N PHE A 103 3.83 -10.65 -9.49
CA PHE A 103 2.91 -10.33 -10.60
C PHE A 103 3.62 -10.31 -11.95
N LEU A 104 4.83 -9.77 -12.04
CA LEU A 104 5.62 -9.81 -13.27
C LEU A 104 5.96 -11.26 -13.68
N TYR A 105 6.36 -12.10 -12.73
CA TYR A 105 6.59 -13.51 -12.98
C TYR A 105 5.32 -14.20 -13.50
N GLN A 106 4.17 -13.96 -12.88
CA GLN A 106 2.88 -14.53 -13.34
C GLN A 106 2.51 -14.10 -14.76
N ALA A 107 2.85 -12.86 -15.14
CA ALA A 107 2.52 -12.32 -16.47
C ALA A 107 3.49 -12.79 -17.57
N THR A 108 4.75 -13.01 -17.23
CA THR A 108 5.82 -13.22 -18.24
C THR A 108 6.43 -14.61 -18.21
N GLY A 109 6.33 -15.35 -17.11
CA GLY A 109 7.07 -16.58 -16.86
C GLY A 109 8.58 -16.39 -16.65
N ASP A 110 9.07 -15.15 -16.54
CA ASP A 110 10.49 -14.83 -16.35
C ASP A 110 10.93 -15.14 -14.93
N VAL A 111 11.74 -16.19 -14.77
CA VAL A 111 12.22 -16.69 -13.47
C VAL A 111 13.01 -15.64 -12.70
N SER A 112 13.69 -14.72 -13.37
CA SER A 112 14.41 -13.63 -12.70
C SER A 112 13.49 -12.73 -11.87
N GLN A 113 12.22 -12.59 -12.26
CA GLN A 113 11.22 -11.84 -11.50
C GLN A 113 10.82 -12.59 -10.20
N LEU A 114 10.76 -13.92 -10.25
CA LEU A 114 10.53 -14.73 -9.05
C LEU A 114 11.73 -14.65 -8.10
N GLU A 115 12.95 -14.67 -8.59
CA GLU A 115 14.17 -14.49 -7.81
C GLU A 115 14.18 -13.13 -7.11
N ASN A 116 13.80 -12.05 -7.80
CA ASN A 116 13.65 -10.72 -7.21
C ASN A 116 12.56 -10.70 -6.13
N SER A 117 11.43 -11.36 -6.34
CA SER A 117 10.39 -11.51 -5.32
C SER A 117 10.92 -12.18 -4.06
N ILE A 118 11.65 -13.29 -4.21
CA ILE A 118 12.27 -14.05 -3.11
C ILE A 118 13.32 -13.20 -2.39
N HIS A 119 14.11 -12.40 -3.12
CA HIS A 119 15.06 -11.45 -2.50
C HIS A 119 14.35 -10.52 -1.51
N PHE A 120 13.26 -9.88 -1.91
CA PHE A 120 12.52 -8.97 -1.01
C PHE A 120 11.83 -9.70 0.15
N LEU A 121 11.39 -10.95 -0.02
CA LEU A 121 10.89 -11.76 1.10
C LEU A 121 12.01 -12.08 2.10
N THR A 122 13.21 -12.38 1.63
CA THR A 122 14.38 -12.61 2.49
C THR A 122 14.73 -11.34 3.30
N GLU A 123 14.60 -10.17 2.70
CA GLU A 123 14.82 -8.91 3.41
C GLU A 123 13.71 -8.63 4.44
N LEU A 124 12.45 -9.01 4.15
CA LEU A 124 11.37 -8.97 5.13
C LEU A 124 11.66 -9.86 6.35
N GLU A 125 12.15 -11.08 6.14
CA GLU A 125 12.53 -11.97 7.25
C GLU A 125 13.58 -11.33 8.16
N LYS A 126 14.60 -10.67 7.58
CA LYS A 126 15.66 -9.96 8.32
C LYS A 126 15.15 -8.76 9.11
N SER A 127 14.12 -8.07 8.59
CA SER A 127 13.63 -6.80 9.14
C SER A 127 12.43 -6.92 10.08
N ARG A 128 12.06 -8.15 10.49
CA ARG A 128 10.99 -8.36 11.46
C ARG A 128 11.28 -7.69 12.80
N CYS A 129 10.25 -7.34 13.55
CA CYS A 129 10.39 -6.75 14.89
C CYS A 129 11.11 -7.74 15.84
N PRO A 130 12.31 -7.42 16.35
CA PRO A 130 13.15 -8.40 17.04
C PRO A 130 12.64 -8.78 18.43
N GLU A 131 11.86 -7.89 19.07
CA GLU A 131 11.34 -8.10 20.43
C GLU A 131 10.07 -8.97 20.47
N PHE A 132 9.53 -9.33 19.30
CA PHE A 132 8.32 -10.14 19.20
C PHE A 132 8.67 -11.58 18.79
N LYS A 133 7.97 -12.53 19.40
CA LYS A 133 8.14 -13.94 19.06
C LYS A 133 7.65 -14.23 17.64
N GLU A 134 6.47 -13.71 17.33
CA GLU A 134 5.81 -13.93 16.04
C GLU A 134 6.33 -12.96 14.99
N TYR A 135 6.21 -13.31 13.71
CA TYR A 135 6.59 -12.44 12.60
C TYR A 135 5.64 -11.25 12.49
N CYS A 136 6.21 -10.07 12.62
CA CYS A 136 5.49 -8.79 12.53
C CYS A 136 6.47 -7.67 12.18
N TRP A 137 5.95 -6.55 11.66
CA TRP A 137 6.76 -5.44 11.20
C TRP A 137 6.20 -4.10 11.64
N GLY A 138 7.11 -3.14 11.79
CA GLY A 138 6.83 -1.76 12.13
C GLY A 138 7.63 -0.79 11.27
N TYR A 139 7.59 0.49 11.63
CA TYR A 139 8.42 1.48 10.95
C TYR A 139 9.84 1.47 11.50
N PRO A 140 10.86 1.78 10.67
CA PRO A 140 12.26 1.84 11.09
C PRO A 140 12.61 3.15 11.83
N PHE A 141 11.63 3.93 12.28
CA PHE A 141 11.79 5.21 12.96
C PHE A 141 10.70 5.43 14.01
N ASP A 142 10.98 6.29 15.00
CA ASP A 142 10.02 6.69 16.01
C ASP A 142 8.94 7.59 15.40
N TRP A 143 7.70 7.18 15.52
CA TRP A 143 6.56 7.90 14.96
C TRP A 143 5.83 8.71 16.05
N VAL A 144 6.10 10.01 16.07
CA VAL A 144 5.39 10.95 16.97
C VAL A 144 4.00 11.27 16.40
N TRP A 145 2.99 11.09 17.23
CA TRP A 145 1.60 11.40 16.92
C TRP A 145 0.89 12.02 18.13
N ARG A 146 -0.40 12.35 18.03
CA ARG A 146 -1.16 13.03 19.09
C ARG A 146 -1.20 12.24 20.41
N GLY A 147 -1.27 10.94 20.36
CA GLY A 147 -1.32 10.05 21.53
C GLY A 147 0.04 9.71 22.14
N GLY A 148 1.14 10.27 21.61
CA GLY A 148 2.50 9.99 22.10
C GLY A 148 3.48 9.61 21.01
N THR A 149 4.38 8.70 21.31
CA THR A 149 5.36 8.17 20.35
C THR A 149 5.19 6.66 20.22
N ILE A 150 5.03 6.20 19.00
CA ILE A 150 5.19 4.78 18.64
C ILE A 150 6.67 4.60 18.31
N ASN A 151 7.36 3.79 19.09
CA ASN A 151 8.79 3.54 18.91
C ASN A 151 9.03 2.79 17.60
N ARG A 152 10.22 2.96 17.03
CA ARG A 152 10.64 2.15 15.89
C ARG A 152 10.50 0.66 16.21
N GLU A 153 10.27 -0.13 15.16
CA GLU A 153 10.12 -1.59 15.28
C GLU A 153 8.94 -2.03 16.17
N THR A 154 7.99 -1.11 16.47
CA THR A 154 6.72 -1.48 17.07
C THR A 154 5.79 -2.01 15.97
N PRO A 155 5.22 -3.22 16.12
CA PRO A 155 4.34 -3.81 15.12
C PRO A 155 3.12 -2.95 14.82
N LEU A 156 2.76 -2.87 13.55
CA LEU A 156 1.60 -2.13 13.05
C LEU A 156 0.67 -3.08 12.29
N ILE A 157 -0.55 -3.26 12.75
CA ILE A 157 -1.52 -4.11 12.05
C ILE A 157 -1.87 -3.59 10.66
N THR A 158 -1.57 -2.33 10.35
CA THR A 158 -1.86 -1.74 9.04
C THR A 158 -0.78 -2.00 7.99
N THR A 159 0.40 -2.49 8.39
CA THR A 159 1.42 -2.98 7.45
C THR A 159 1.34 -4.49 7.28
N THR A 160 1.12 -5.21 8.37
CA THR A 160 1.14 -6.68 8.47
C THR A 160 0.36 -7.45 7.38
N PRO A 161 -0.82 -7.00 6.89
CA PRO A 161 -1.49 -7.71 5.79
C PRO A 161 -0.74 -7.67 4.46
N TYR A 162 0.09 -6.69 4.22
CA TYR A 162 0.89 -6.63 3.00
C TYR A 162 2.06 -7.61 3.05
N GLU A 163 2.71 -7.73 4.21
CA GLU A 163 3.75 -8.74 4.42
C GLU A 163 3.14 -10.15 4.34
N TYR A 164 1.96 -10.36 4.94
CA TYR A 164 1.22 -11.62 4.82
C TYR A 164 0.89 -11.95 3.36
N GLU A 165 0.35 -10.99 2.59
CA GLU A 165 0.02 -11.19 1.17
C GLU A 165 1.27 -11.50 0.33
N ALA A 166 2.41 -10.87 0.62
CA ALA A 166 3.65 -11.12 -0.09
C ALA A 166 4.12 -12.57 0.09
N PHE A 167 4.13 -13.08 1.33
CA PHE A 167 4.46 -14.48 1.61
C PHE A 167 3.40 -15.44 1.06
N LEU A 168 2.12 -15.11 1.14
CA LEU A 168 1.04 -15.95 0.61
C LEU A 168 1.15 -16.11 -0.91
N GLN A 169 1.34 -15.00 -1.63
CA GLN A 169 1.51 -15.03 -3.08
C GLN A 169 2.74 -15.86 -3.50
N ALA A 170 3.84 -15.74 -2.79
CA ALA A 170 5.02 -16.55 -3.05
C ALA A 170 4.78 -18.04 -2.73
N PHE A 171 4.10 -18.34 -1.62
CA PHE A 171 3.74 -19.71 -1.26
C PHE A 171 2.81 -20.36 -2.28
N GLU A 172 1.86 -19.61 -2.83
CA GLU A 172 0.99 -20.09 -3.91
C GLU A 172 1.75 -20.37 -5.22
N LEU A 173 2.80 -19.58 -5.52
CA LEU A 173 3.63 -19.76 -6.70
C LEU A 173 4.66 -20.90 -6.56
N GLN A 174 5.25 -21.01 -5.39
CA GLN A 174 6.27 -22.00 -5.06
C GLN A 174 6.10 -22.43 -3.60
N PRO A 175 5.32 -23.48 -3.30
CA PRO A 175 5.11 -23.93 -1.93
C PRO A 175 6.42 -24.30 -1.22
N ARG A 176 6.68 -23.65 -0.05
CA ARG A 176 7.80 -23.91 0.85
C ARG A 176 7.31 -23.96 2.27
N ASP A 177 7.73 -24.97 3.03
CA ASP A 177 7.31 -25.13 4.44
C ASP A 177 7.74 -23.94 5.31
N GLU A 178 8.88 -23.32 5.04
CA GLU A 178 9.34 -22.12 5.75
C GLU A 178 8.36 -20.95 5.61
N TRP A 179 7.84 -20.70 4.40
CA TRP A 179 6.86 -19.63 4.19
C TRP A 179 5.51 -19.94 4.83
N LYS A 180 5.12 -21.21 4.84
CA LYS A 180 3.92 -21.65 5.58
C LYS A 180 4.04 -21.36 7.07
N LEU A 181 5.20 -21.62 7.69
CA LEU A 181 5.47 -21.30 9.09
C LEU A 181 5.45 -19.80 9.36
N ILE A 182 6.00 -18.99 8.44
CA ILE A 182 5.96 -17.53 8.54
C ILE A 182 4.52 -17.02 8.45
N LEU A 183 3.73 -17.48 7.50
CA LEU A 183 2.31 -17.13 7.35
C LEU A 183 1.50 -17.45 8.60
N GLU A 184 1.73 -18.63 9.18
CA GLU A 184 1.08 -19.03 10.43
C GLU A 184 1.49 -18.14 11.61
N SER A 185 2.79 -17.78 11.69
CA SER A 185 3.32 -16.87 12.70
C SER A 185 2.70 -15.46 12.59
N ILE A 186 2.61 -14.91 11.36
CA ILE A 186 1.95 -13.61 11.11
C ILE A 186 0.48 -13.66 11.55
N ALA A 187 -0.23 -14.76 11.25
CA ALA A 187 -1.62 -14.92 11.66
C ALA A 187 -1.76 -14.99 13.18
N ARG A 188 -0.86 -15.71 13.87
CA ARG A 188 -0.83 -15.74 15.35
C ARG A 188 -0.58 -14.35 15.93
N HIS A 189 0.39 -13.59 15.40
CA HIS A 189 0.59 -12.19 15.81
C HIS A 189 -0.70 -11.37 15.68
N ALA A 190 -1.34 -11.40 14.53
CA ALA A 190 -2.57 -10.67 14.30
C ALA A 190 -3.73 -11.13 15.21
N ALA A 191 -3.78 -12.39 15.58
CA ALA A 191 -4.82 -12.95 16.46
C ALA A 191 -4.58 -12.67 17.94
N THR A 192 -3.31 -12.73 18.41
CA THR A 192 -2.99 -12.77 19.86
C THR A 192 -2.34 -11.50 20.38
N ASP A 193 -1.47 -10.85 19.63
CA ASP A 193 -0.76 -9.64 20.08
C ASP A 193 -1.59 -8.38 19.82
N ILE A 194 -2.39 -8.38 18.77
CA ILE A 194 -3.35 -7.30 18.48
C ILE A 194 -4.62 -7.49 19.28
N LYS A 195 -4.96 -6.50 20.11
CA LYS A 195 -6.07 -6.58 21.06
C LYS A 195 -7.42 -6.32 20.42
N ASP A 196 -8.46 -6.95 20.96
CA ASP A 196 -9.86 -6.71 20.63
C ASP A 196 -10.54 -5.77 21.63
N PHE A 197 -11.32 -4.82 21.13
CA PHE A 197 -12.16 -3.93 21.92
C PHE A 197 -13.60 -4.09 21.47
N ARG A 198 -14.43 -4.73 22.32
CA ARG A 198 -15.83 -4.98 22.01
C ARG A 198 -16.60 -3.66 21.88
N THR A 199 -17.28 -3.47 20.74
CA THR A 199 -18.07 -2.27 20.43
C THR A 199 -19.57 -2.55 20.39
N SER A 200 -19.97 -3.79 20.04
CA SER A 200 -21.36 -4.30 20.11
C SER A 200 -21.36 -5.78 20.52
N GLU A 201 -22.51 -6.44 20.48
CA GLU A 201 -22.61 -7.88 20.72
C GLU A 201 -21.83 -8.67 19.68
N THR A 202 -21.82 -8.22 18.43
CA THR A 202 -21.26 -8.92 17.28
C THR A 202 -19.98 -8.30 16.74
N ALA A 203 -19.63 -7.07 17.16
CA ALA A 203 -18.49 -6.32 16.62
C ALA A 203 -17.41 -6.01 17.65
N SER A 204 -16.18 -5.96 17.18
CA SER A 204 -15.01 -5.45 17.92
C SER A 204 -14.12 -4.62 17.02
N SER A 205 -13.65 -3.49 17.51
CA SER A 205 -12.47 -2.84 16.93
C SER A 205 -11.21 -3.59 17.34
N CYS A 206 -10.08 -3.29 16.70
CA CYS A 206 -8.78 -3.81 17.12
C CYS A 206 -7.79 -2.69 17.42
N SER A 207 -6.75 -3.00 18.19
CA SER A 207 -5.63 -2.08 18.37
C SER A 207 -4.86 -1.89 17.06
N TYR A 208 -4.20 -0.75 16.93
CA TYR A 208 -3.31 -0.42 15.80
C TYR A 208 -1.92 -1.00 16.00
N THR A 209 -1.49 -1.04 17.26
CA THR A 209 -0.27 -1.66 17.77
C THR A 209 -0.63 -2.58 18.94
N PRO A 210 0.27 -3.41 19.46
CA PRO A 210 -0.01 -4.24 20.64
C PRO A 210 -0.42 -3.46 21.92
N SER A 211 -0.23 -2.14 21.95
CA SER A 211 -0.37 -1.35 23.20
C SER A 211 -1.42 -0.21 23.15
N ASP A 212 -2.02 0.09 22.02
CA ASP A 212 -3.03 1.17 21.94
C ASP A 212 -4.48 0.69 22.17
N GLU A 213 -5.41 1.65 22.22
CA GLU A 213 -6.82 1.42 22.55
C GLU A 213 -7.72 1.16 21.32
N GLY A 214 -7.16 1.14 20.10
CA GLY A 214 -7.90 0.81 18.89
C GLY A 214 -8.81 1.90 18.34
N GLY A 215 -9.87 1.48 17.64
CA GLY A 215 -10.89 2.37 17.07
C GLY A 215 -10.58 2.89 15.66
N VAL A 216 -9.50 2.45 15.02
CA VAL A 216 -9.15 2.80 13.63
C VAL A 216 -9.81 1.81 12.67
N ILE A 217 -10.65 2.31 11.75
CA ILE A 217 -11.52 1.46 10.92
C ILE A 217 -10.70 0.61 9.94
N ASN A 218 -9.73 1.21 9.25
CA ASN A 218 -8.91 0.44 8.32
C ASN A 218 -8.01 -0.61 9.02
N ALA A 219 -7.63 -0.40 10.28
CA ALA A 219 -6.91 -1.41 11.06
C ALA A 219 -7.76 -2.67 11.26
N ALA A 220 -9.05 -2.49 11.63
CA ALA A 220 -10.00 -3.60 11.75
C ALA A 220 -10.25 -4.29 10.39
N ALA A 221 -10.39 -3.52 9.30
CA ALA A 221 -10.57 -4.06 7.96
C ALA A 221 -9.37 -4.93 7.53
N TYR A 222 -8.16 -4.48 7.78
CA TYR A 222 -6.92 -5.21 7.47
C TYR A 222 -6.80 -6.50 8.28
N ARG A 223 -7.05 -6.42 9.62
CA ARG A 223 -6.99 -7.60 10.47
C ARG A 223 -8.07 -8.62 10.09
N ALA A 224 -9.29 -8.16 9.78
CA ALA A 224 -10.37 -9.01 9.30
C ALA A 224 -9.97 -9.76 8.01
N PHE A 225 -9.39 -9.07 7.05
CA PHE A 225 -8.93 -9.70 5.80
C PHE A 225 -7.82 -10.73 6.07
N LEU A 226 -6.77 -10.36 6.81
CA LEU A 226 -5.65 -11.25 7.11
C LEU A 226 -6.14 -12.53 7.80
N LEU A 227 -6.95 -12.41 8.85
CA LEU A 227 -7.43 -13.57 9.62
C LEU A 227 -8.45 -14.39 8.85
N THR A 228 -9.28 -13.78 7.98
CA THR A 228 -10.14 -14.53 7.05
C THR A 228 -9.31 -15.38 6.10
N SER A 229 -8.26 -14.80 5.51
CA SER A 229 -7.35 -15.51 4.62
C SER A 229 -6.61 -16.64 5.35
N ALA A 230 -6.06 -16.34 6.54
CA ALA A 230 -5.36 -17.32 7.36
C ALA A 230 -6.27 -18.47 7.81
N SER A 231 -7.54 -18.18 8.14
CA SER A 231 -8.53 -19.22 8.46
C SER A 231 -8.73 -20.19 7.29
N LYS A 232 -8.76 -19.68 6.05
CA LYS A 232 -8.89 -20.52 4.85
C LYS A 232 -7.63 -21.37 4.61
N VAL A 233 -6.44 -20.80 4.81
CA VAL A 233 -5.16 -21.51 4.59
C VAL A 233 -4.90 -22.58 5.63
N PHE A 234 -5.23 -22.31 6.90
CA PHE A 234 -4.88 -23.17 8.03
C PHE A 234 -6.06 -23.94 8.64
N GLY A 235 -7.30 -23.70 8.18
CA GLY A 235 -8.50 -24.34 8.74
C GLY A 235 -8.81 -23.92 10.20
N ASN A 236 -8.39 -22.70 10.61
CA ASN A 236 -8.53 -22.24 11.98
C ASN A 236 -9.79 -21.37 12.15
N GLU A 237 -10.79 -21.92 12.85
CA GLU A 237 -12.07 -21.23 13.10
C GLU A 237 -11.94 -20.06 14.09
N ASP A 238 -10.97 -20.07 14.99
CA ASP A 238 -10.73 -18.95 15.91
C ASP A 238 -10.33 -17.69 15.16
N TYR A 239 -9.50 -17.84 14.11
CA TYR A 239 -9.16 -16.74 13.23
C TYR A 239 -10.40 -16.16 12.53
N LEU A 240 -11.30 -17.03 12.07
CA LEU A 240 -12.53 -16.59 11.41
C LEU A 240 -13.44 -15.83 12.40
N ARG A 241 -13.59 -16.30 13.63
CA ARG A 241 -14.42 -15.62 14.65
C ARG A 241 -13.90 -14.22 14.98
N ILE A 242 -12.58 -14.04 15.08
CA ILE A 242 -11.96 -12.73 15.29
C ILE A 242 -12.19 -11.85 14.05
N ALA A 243 -11.97 -12.39 12.86
CA ALA A 243 -12.15 -11.68 11.59
C ALA A 243 -13.58 -11.18 11.42
N GLU A 244 -14.59 -12.02 11.69
CA GLU A 244 -16.01 -11.65 11.59
C GLU A 244 -16.37 -10.48 12.53
N ARG A 245 -15.85 -10.47 13.76
CA ARG A 245 -16.09 -9.37 14.68
C ARG A 245 -15.47 -8.04 14.21
N ASN A 246 -14.27 -8.11 13.63
CA ASN A 246 -13.64 -6.93 13.05
C ASN A 246 -14.34 -6.50 11.74
N LEU A 247 -14.81 -7.43 10.91
CA LEU A 247 -15.62 -7.14 9.75
C LEU A 247 -16.94 -6.43 10.14
N ASN A 248 -17.65 -6.95 11.13
CA ASN A 248 -18.88 -6.34 11.63
C ASN A 248 -18.62 -4.90 12.12
N PHE A 249 -17.52 -4.66 12.84
CA PHE A 249 -17.13 -3.31 13.22
C PHE A 249 -16.98 -2.38 12.01
N VAL A 250 -16.35 -2.83 10.94
CA VAL A 250 -16.20 -2.03 9.71
C VAL A 250 -17.55 -1.74 9.05
N LEU A 251 -18.44 -2.74 8.98
CA LEU A 251 -19.75 -2.60 8.37
C LEU A 251 -20.69 -1.69 9.19
N GLU A 252 -20.69 -1.82 10.53
CA GLU A 252 -21.50 -1.03 11.45
C GLU A 252 -21.09 0.46 11.45
N ASN A 253 -19.83 0.77 11.12
CA ASN A 253 -19.27 2.13 11.09
C ASN A 253 -19.19 2.75 9.70
N GLN A 254 -19.88 2.19 8.70
CA GLN A 254 -20.08 2.86 7.43
C GLN A 254 -21.11 3.99 7.60
N ASN A 255 -20.72 5.22 7.23
CA ASN A 255 -21.63 6.36 7.25
C ASN A 255 -22.80 6.18 6.27
N PRO A 256 -23.95 6.85 6.49
CA PRO A 256 -25.11 6.76 5.59
C PRO A 256 -24.80 7.14 4.13
N ASP A 257 -23.82 8.05 3.91
CA ASP A 257 -23.37 8.46 2.58
C ASP A 257 -22.44 7.45 1.89
N GLY A 258 -22.06 6.38 2.57
CA GLY A 258 -21.18 5.32 2.09
C GLY A 258 -19.69 5.50 2.44
N SER A 259 -19.31 6.60 3.07
CA SER A 259 -17.94 6.83 3.53
C SER A 259 -17.60 6.06 4.80
N TRP A 260 -16.32 6.03 5.14
CA TRP A 260 -15.81 5.64 6.46
C TRP A 260 -14.90 6.76 6.97
N PHE A 261 -15.09 7.16 8.23
CA PHE A 261 -14.11 7.99 8.91
C PHE A 261 -12.83 7.17 9.18
N TYR A 262 -11.71 7.87 9.38
CA TYR A 262 -10.46 7.18 9.75
C TYR A 262 -10.61 6.40 11.06
N ALA A 263 -11.27 6.98 12.07
CA ALA A 263 -11.49 6.36 13.37
C ALA A 263 -12.85 6.76 13.97
N VAL A 264 -13.27 5.99 14.98
CA VAL A 264 -14.57 6.19 15.68
C VAL A 264 -14.46 7.06 16.94
N ASP A 265 -13.34 7.76 17.14
CA ASP A 265 -13.07 8.56 18.36
C ASP A 265 -13.72 9.96 18.36
N GLY A 266 -14.47 10.29 17.32
CA GLY A 266 -15.12 11.62 17.17
C GLY A 266 -14.16 12.78 16.90
N VAL A 267 -12.85 12.51 16.71
CA VAL A 267 -11.80 13.52 16.48
C VAL A 267 -11.10 13.29 15.14
N ARG A 268 -10.84 12.04 14.80
CA ARG A 268 -10.19 11.65 13.54
C ARG A 268 -11.25 11.27 12.50
N ASP A 269 -12.16 12.20 12.23
CA ASP A 269 -13.32 12.06 11.35
C ASP A 269 -13.04 12.49 9.89
N PHE A 270 -11.77 12.53 9.51
CA PHE A 270 -11.39 12.80 8.13
C PHE A 270 -11.66 11.57 7.23
N VAL A 271 -11.84 11.87 5.95
CA VAL A 271 -12.01 10.85 4.89
C VAL A 271 -10.99 11.16 3.80
N ASP A 272 -10.03 10.29 3.63
CA ASP A 272 -9.00 10.39 2.61
C ASP A 272 -9.08 9.25 1.58
N HIS A 273 -8.29 9.40 0.53
CA HIS A 273 -8.33 8.49 -0.61
C HIS A 273 -7.85 7.09 -0.25
N TYR A 274 -6.63 6.98 0.25
CA TYR A 274 -6.00 5.67 0.44
C TYR A 274 -6.62 4.86 1.60
N HIS A 275 -7.03 5.48 2.73
CA HIS A 275 -7.72 4.72 3.78
C HIS A 275 -9.09 4.22 3.31
N THR A 276 -9.82 5.00 2.49
CA THR A 276 -11.05 4.51 1.84
C THR A 276 -10.75 3.30 0.95
N CYS A 277 -9.68 3.37 0.14
CA CYS A 277 -9.25 2.23 -0.68
C CYS A 277 -8.87 1.01 0.18
N PHE A 278 -8.22 1.20 1.33
CA PHE A 278 -7.83 0.10 2.22
C PHE A 278 -9.04 -0.67 2.74
N VAL A 279 -10.05 0.04 3.23
CA VAL A 279 -11.29 -0.56 3.69
C VAL A 279 -11.96 -1.33 2.56
N MET A 280 -12.19 -0.70 1.41
CA MET A 280 -12.90 -1.30 0.29
C MET A 280 -12.15 -2.50 -0.31
N LYS A 281 -10.81 -2.44 -0.42
CA LYS A 281 -9.99 -3.57 -0.89
C LYS A 281 -10.07 -4.76 0.08
N SER A 282 -10.00 -4.49 1.39
CA SER A 282 -10.15 -5.55 2.41
C SER A 282 -11.53 -6.20 2.32
N LEU A 283 -12.59 -5.41 2.21
CA LEU A 283 -13.95 -5.92 2.02
C LEU A 283 -14.09 -6.74 0.73
N ALA A 284 -13.52 -6.27 -0.39
CA ALA A 284 -13.55 -6.99 -1.66
C ALA A 284 -12.87 -8.37 -1.54
N LYS A 285 -11.70 -8.42 -0.91
CA LYS A 285 -10.94 -9.67 -0.70
C LYS A 285 -11.67 -10.63 0.25
N ILE A 286 -12.23 -10.12 1.36
CA ILE A 286 -13.05 -10.93 2.27
C ILE A 286 -14.27 -11.50 1.53
N HIS A 287 -14.95 -10.68 0.71
CA HIS A 287 -16.09 -11.16 -0.07
C HIS A 287 -15.69 -12.26 -1.06
N ALA A 288 -14.55 -12.10 -1.74
CA ALA A 288 -14.05 -13.14 -2.66
C ALA A 288 -13.76 -14.47 -1.94
N LEU A 289 -13.30 -14.42 -0.68
CA LEU A 289 -13.00 -15.62 0.11
C LEU A 289 -14.24 -16.26 0.75
N THR A 290 -15.28 -15.48 1.10
CA THR A 290 -16.37 -15.94 1.95
C THR A 290 -17.76 -15.86 1.31
N GLY A 291 -17.93 -15.05 0.27
CA GLY A 291 -19.24 -14.75 -0.30
C GLY A 291 -20.16 -13.91 0.61
N HIS A 292 -19.65 -13.28 1.67
CA HIS A 292 -20.45 -12.59 2.68
C HIS A 292 -21.35 -11.51 2.06
N ALA A 293 -22.69 -11.70 2.17
CA ALA A 293 -23.67 -10.87 1.45
C ALA A 293 -23.69 -9.39 1.89
N GLY A 294 -23.48 -9.11 3.20
CA GLY A 294 -23.49 -7.76 3.74
C GLY A 294 -22.39 -6.85 3.15
N ILE A 295 -21.28 -7.43 2.68
CA ILE A 295 -20.18 -6.69 2.05
C ILE A 295 -20.60 -6.06 0.72
N VAL A 296 -21.45 -6.73 -0.06
CA VAL A 296 -21.86 -6.24 -1.39
C VAL A 296 -22.58 -4.90 -1.30
N GLY A 297 -23.50 -4.77 -0.33
CA GLY A 297 -24.21 -3.51 -0.08
C GLY A 297 -23.27 -2.39 0.39
N ALA A 298 -22.34 -2.72 1.28
CA ALA A 298 -21.34 -1.77 1.78
C ALA A 298 -20.39 -1.29 0.66
N LEU A 299 -19.90 -2.20 -0.18
CA LEU A 299 -19.09 -1.85 -1.36
C LEU A 299 -19.86 -0.99 -2.35
N GLY A 300 -21.16 -1.28 -2.61
CA GLY A 300 -21.98 -0.46 -3.50
C GLY A 300 -22.07 1.00 -3.05
N LYS A 301 -22.37 1.23 -1.76
CA LYS A 301 -22.36 2.58 -1.17
C LYS A 301 -20.98 3.20 -1.20
N GLY A 302 -19.95 2.42 -0.83
CA GLY A 302 -18.56 2.88 -0.82
C GLY A 302 -18.07 3.30 -2.20
N VAL A 303 -18.32 2.54 -3.26
CA VAL A 303 -17.98 2.89 -4.66
C VAL A 303 -18.70 4.15 -5.10
N SER A 304 -19.99 4.29 -4.75
CA SER A 304 -20.75 5.51 -5.06
C SER A 304 -20.13 6.73 -4.40
N TYR A 305 -19.83 6.65 -3.09
CA TYR A 305 -19.14 7.75 -2.38
C TYR A 305 -17.77 8.05 -2.99
N TYR A 306 -16.97 7.02 -3.21
CA TYR A 306 -15.61 7.10 -3.76
C TYR A 306 -15.59 7.85 -5.09
N SER A 307 -16.43 7.42 -6.05
CA SER A 307 -16.49 8.00 -7.38
C SER A 307 -16.96 9.47 -7.38
N ASN A 308 -17.85 9.83 -6.46
CA ASN A 308 -18.42 11.19 -6.40
C ASN A 308 -17.58 12.17 -5.58
N ASN A 309 -16.76 11.68 -4.62
CA ASN A 309 -16.16 12.58 -3.61
C ASN A 309 -14.63 12.54 -3.55
N LEU A 310 -13.95 11.53 -4.13
CA LEU A 310 -12.50 11.35 -3.99
C LEU A 310 -11.71 11.60 -5.29
N PHE A 311 -12.33 12.30 -6.24
CA PHE A 311 -11.69 12.74 -7.49
C PHE A 311 -11.83 14.24 -7.67
N ASP A 312 -10.82 14.84 -8.31
CA ASP A 312 -10.88 16.24 -8.76
C ASP A 312 -11.74 16.37 -10.02
N SER A 313 -11.99 17.61 -10.44
CA SER A 313 -12.74 17.92 -11.66
C SER A 313 -12.10 17.36 -12.95
N ASP A 314 -10.79 17.06 -12.88
CA ASP A 314 -10.06 16.39 -13.96
C ASP A 314 -10.23 14.85 -13.93
N GLY A 315 -10.99 14.32 -12.96
CA GLY A 315 -11.26 12.89 -12.78
C GLY A 315 -10.05 12.10 -12.29
N LEU A 316 -9.11 12.73 -11.60
CA LEU A 316 -7.94 12.10 -10.99
C LEU A 316 -8.06 12.09 -9.47
N PRO A 317 -7.42 11.11 -8.79
CA PRO A 317 -7.46 10.98 -7.35
C PRO A 317 -7.07 12.26 -6.62
N LYS A 318 -7.86 12.69 -5.64
CA LYS A 318 -7.52 13.76 -4.69
C LYS A 318 -7.31 13.19 -3.29
N PRO A 319 -6.45 13.80 -2.45
CA PRO A 319 -6.05 13.18 -1.18
C PRO A 319 -7.20 13.07 -0.17
N PHE A 320 -8.15 14.02 -0.17
CA PHE A 320 -9.21 14.05 0.83
C PHE A 320 -10.55 14.49 0.22
N SER A 321 -11.64 13.87 0.65
CA SER A 321 -12.99 14.43 0.56
C SER A 321 -13.30 15.28 1.80
N ARG A 322 -12.82 14.87 2.98
CA ARG A 322 -12.90 15.62 4.24
C ARG A 322 -11.50 15.67 4.87
N ALA A 323 -10.83 16.80 4.69
CA ALA A 323 -9.44 16.97 5.13
C ALA A 323 -9.36 17.36 6.61
N PRO A 324 -8.40 16.79 7.39
CA PRO A 324 -8.19 17.16 8.79
C PRO A 324 -7.42 18.48 8.93
N ARG A 325 -6.75 18.93 7.86
CA ARG A 325 -5.88 20.12 7.81
C ARG A 325 -5.56 20.50 6.38
N LEU A 326 -4.98 21.68 6.17
CA LEU A 326 -4.38 22.06 4.90
C LEU A 326 -3.24 21.11 4.54
N THR A 327 -3.18 20.69 3.27
CA THR A 327 -2.11 19.88 2.71
C THR A 327 -1.14 20.75 1.94
N VAL A 328 0.12 20.34 1.88
CA VAL A 328 1.17 21.01 1.07
C VAL A 328 1.22 20.51 -0.36
N TYR A 329 0.41 19.52 -0.70
CA TYR A 329 0.35 18.87 -2.01
C TYR A 329 -1.09 18.77 -2.53
N LYS A 330 -1.22 18.71 -3.86
CA LYS A 330 -2.50 18.50 -4.55
C LYS A 330 -2.83 17.02 -4.75
N ARG A 331 -1.80 16.18 -4.98
CA ARG A 331 -1.96 14.76 -5.30
C ARG A 331 -0.72 13.98 -4.90
N GLU A 332 -0.92 12.76 -4.44
CA GLU A 332 0.14 11.82 -4.11
C GLU A 332 0.16 10.65 -5.10
N LEU A 333 1.35 10.13 -5.38
CA LEU A 333 1.51 8.89 -6.16
C LEU A 333 0.80 7.72 -5.49
N TYR A 334 0.81 7.71 -4.16
CA TYR A 334 0.19 6.68 -3.34
C TYR A 334 -1.32 6.55 -3.58
N ASP A 335 -2.05 7.68 -3.60
CA ASP A 335 -3.49 7.69 -3.89
C ASP A 335 -3.78 7.11 -5.28
N CYS A 336 -2.96 7.44 -6.28
CA CYS A 336 -3.09 6.90 -7.62
C CYS A 336 -2.83 5.38 -7.65
N ALA A 337 -1.83 4.89 -6.92
CA ALA A 337 -1.53 3.46 -6.82
C ALA A 337 -2.67 2.69 -6.16
N GLU A 338 -3.23 3.22 -5.08
CA GLU A 338 -4.35 2.61 -4.38
C GLU A 338 -5.64 2.63 -5.22
N CYS A 339 -5.86 3.69 -6.00
CA CYS A 339 -6.95 3.77 -6.99
C CYS A 339 -6.83 2.64 -8.04
N ILE A 340 -5.65 2.44 -8.63
CA ILE A 340 -5.41 1.37 -9.61
C ILE A 340 -5.73 0.00 -8.99
N ASN A 341 -5.21 -0.29 -7.79
CA ASN A 341 -5.47 -1.55 -7.10
C ASN A 341 -6.95 -1.76 -6.80
N LEU A 342 -7.64 -0.73 -6.32
CA LEU A 342 -9.06 -0.81 -6.01
C LEU A 342 -9.90 -1.08 -7.27
N CYS A 343 -9.63 -0.33 -8.34
CA CYS A 343 -10.33 -0.50 -9.61
C CYS A 343 -10.14 -1.92 -10.17
N LEU A 344 -8.91 -2.45 -10.16
CA LEU A 344 -8.62 -3.82 -10.62
C LEU A 344 -9.39 -4.89 -9.83
N LEU A 345 -9.58 -4.70 -8.52
CA LEU A 345 -10.30 -5.64 -7.67
C LEU A 345 -11.82 -5.57 -7.81
N LEU A 346 -12.34 -4.44 -8.26
CA LEU A 346 -13.79 -4.18 -8.22
C LEU A 346 -14.43 -3.96 -9.60
N ARG A 347 -13.68 -3.80 -10.69
CA ARG A 347 -14.20 -3.45 -12.03
C ARG A 347 -15.21 -4.46 -12.58
N ASP A 348 -15.02 -5.76 -12.29
CA ASP A 348 -15.94 -6.79 -12.78
C ASP A 348 -17.34 -6.65 -12.17
N ARG A 349 -17.41 -6.15 -10.94
CA ARG A 349 -18.68 -5.89 -10.25
C ARG A 349 -19.18 -4.46 -10.47
N PHE A 350 -18.29 -3.52 -10.66
CA PHE A 350 -18.56 -2.10 -10.85
C PHE A 350 -17.88 -1.59 -12.14
N PRO A 351 -18.45 -1.88 -13.33
CA PRO A 351 -17.81 -1.60 -14.62
C PRO A 351 -17.45 -0.12 -14.85
N GLN A 352 -18.13 0.81 -14.16
CA GLN A 352 -17.80 2.24 -14.23
C GLN A 352 -16.36 2.56 -13.74
N LEU A 353 -15.74 1.66 -12.97
CA LEU A 353 -14.35 1.84 -12.51
C LEU A 353 -13.32 1.59 -13.61
N GLU A 354 -13.67 0.94 -14.73
CA GLU A 354 -12.75 0.69 -15.84
C GLU A 354 -12.26 2.00 -16.46
N ALA A 355 -13.15 2.93 -16.73
CA ALA A 355 -12.77 4.25 -17.26
C ALA A 355 -11.86 5.04 -16.29
N THR A 356 -12.09 4.92 -14.99
CA THR A 356 -11.23 5.50 -13.96
C THR A 356 -9.84 4.85 -13.97
N LEU A 357 -9.79 3.53 -14.06
CA LEU A 357 -8.55 2.76 -14.13
C LEU A 357 -7.68 3.19 -15.32
N GLU A 358 -8.25 3.16 -16.53
CA GLU A 358 -7.53 3.56 -17.76
C GLU A 358 -7.01 4.99 -17.68
N LYS A 359 -7.85 5.91 -17.19
CA LYS A 359 -7.48 7.32 -17.03
C LYS A 359 -6.33 7.51 -16.06
N VAL A 360 -6.38 6.86 -14.90
CA VAL A 360 -5.32 6.99 -13.88
C VAL A 360 -4.03 6.35 -14.37
N VAL A 361 -4.08 5.16 -14.96
CA VAL A 361 -2.90 4.50 -15.54
C VAL A 361 -2.27 5.40 -16.60
N THR A 362 -3.04 5.90 -17.56
CA THR A 362 -2.55 6.81 -18.61
C THR A 362 -1.86 8.04 -18.00
N HIS A 363 -2.51 8.69 -17.04
CA HIS A 363 -1.96 9.86 -16.37
C HIS A 363 -0.63 9.57 -15.64
N ILE A 364 -0.50 8.40 -15.01
CA ILE A 364 0.76 7.98 -14.38
C ILE A 364 1.87 7.87 -15.42
N LEU A 365 1.61 7.21 -16.54
CA LEU A 365 2.60 7.01 -17.60
C LEU A 365 3.05 8.34 -18.23
N GLU A 366 2.15 9.30 -18.41
CA GLU A 366 2.42 10.58 -19.06
C GLU A 366 3.06 11.62 -18.15
N ALA A 367 2.61 11.72 -16.89
CA ALA A 367 2.95 12.84 -16.02
C ALA A 367 3.83 12.49 -14.82
N TRP A 368 3.83 11.23 -14.36
CA TRP A 368 4.52 10.85 -13.12
C TRP A 368 5.81 10.08 -13.34
N THR A 369 5.99 9.45 -14.50
CA THR A 369 7.26 8.78 -14.85
C THR A 369 8.35 9.81 -15.07
N LYS A 370 9.56 9.48 -14.62
CA LYS A 370 10.77 10.29 -14.82
C LYS A 370 11.70 9.63 -15.83
N PRO A 371 12.59 10.42 -16.48
CA PRO A 371 13.56 9.86 -17.44
C PRO A 371 14.50 8.80 -16.85
N ASP A 372 14.73 8.83 -15.54
CA ASP A 372 15.57 7.83 -14.83
C ASP A 372 14.84 6.50 -14.55
N GLY A 373 13.58 6.37 -14.91
CA GLY A 373 12.73 5.20 -14.68
C GLY A 373 11.93 5.22 -13.37
N SER A 374 12.21 6.15 -12.44
CA SER A 374 11.44 6.30 -11.21
C SER A 374 10.17 7.13 -11.43
N PHE A 375 9.35 7.22 -10.38
CA PHE A 375 8.17 8.06 -10.36
C PHE A 375 8.39 9.34 -9.54
N ARG A 376 7.65 10.41 -9.89
CA ARG A 376 7.47 11.58 -9.02
C ARG A 376 6.64 11.16 -7.81
N SER A 377 6.97 11.66 -6.62
CA SER A 377 6.29 11.22 -5.39
C SER A 377 5.01 12.00 -5.10
N ARG A 378 5.03 13.33 -5.33
CA ARG A 378 3.88 14.21 -5.06
C ARG A 378 3.79 15.36 -6.06
N LYS A 379 2.56 15.72 -6.43
CA LYS A 379 2.26 17.00 -7.06
C LYS A 379 2.03 18.03 -5.97
N LEU A 380 2.96 18.94 -5.78
CA LEU A 380 2.85 20.05 -4.82
C LEU A 380 1.91 21.14 -5.39
N HIS A 381 1.53 22.11 -4.54
CA HIS A 381 0.84 23.30 -5.04
C HIS A 381 1.71 24.09 -6.03
N LEU A 382 3.03 24.10 -5.80
CA LEU A 382 4.03 24.66 -6.73
C LEU A 382 5.08 23.58 -7.04
N GLY A 383 5.04 23.05 -8.27
CA GLY A 383 6.03 22.08 -8.74
C GLY A 383 5.79 20.63 -8.31
N TRP A 384 6.88 19.89 -8.10
CA TRP A 384 6.87 18.47 -7.80
C TRP A 384 7.84 18.10 -6.66
N ASP A 385 7.44 17.15 -5.84
CA ASP A 385 8.37 16.40 -5.02
C ASP A 385 8.88 15.20 -5.84
N ASN A 386 10.16 15.29 -6.24
CA ASN A 386 10.84 14.29 -7.05
C ASN A 386 11.74 13.36 -6.22
N VAL A 387 11.77 13.52 -4.89
CA VAL A 387 12.54 12.62 -4.02
C VAL A 387 11.85 11.26 -4.00
N PRO A 388 12.51 10.18 -4.42
CA PRO A 388 11.91 8.85 -4.38
C PRO A 388 11.62 8.44 -2.93
N MET A 389 10.41 7.91 -2.70
CA MET A 389 9.97 7.37 -1.41
C MET A 389 9.51 5.94 -1.63
N HIS A 390 10.30 4.94 -1.21
CA HIS A 390 9.94 3.53 -1.40
C HIS A 390 8.63 3.19 -0.69
N ARG A 391 8.51 3.55 0.59
CA ARG A 391 7.31 3.28 1.37
C ARG A 391 6.07 4.04 0.86
N TRP A 392 6.24 5.25 0.33
CA TRP A 392 5.12 6.16 0.08
C TRP A 392 4.98 6.53 -1.39
N GLY A 393 5.00 5.53 -2.25
CA GLY A 393 4.69 5.74 -3.65
C GLY A 393 5.42 4.80 -4.60
N GLN A 394 6.75 4.68 -4.55
CA GLN A 394 7.50 3.92 -5.55
C GLN A 394 7.08 2.44 -5.59
N SER A 395 7.12 1.75 -4.44
CA SER A 395 6.79 0.32 -4.37
C SER A 395 5.31 0.04 -4.61
N GLN A 396 4.42 0.89 -4.10
CA GLN A 396 2.98 0.75 -4.35
C GLN A 396 2.65 0.94 -5.83
N MET A 397 3.24 1.95 -6.50
CA MET A 397 3.00 2.17 -7.93
C MET A 397 3.58 1.04 -8.78
N PHE A 398 4.78 0.57 -8.46
CA PHE A 398 5.36 -0.60 -9.10
C PHE A 398 4.43 -1.81 -8.98
N ARG A 399 3.99 -2.16 -7.77
CA ARG A 399 3.04 -3.25 -7.53
C ARG A 399 1.74 -3.06 -8.32
N SER A 400 1.19 -1.85 -8.32
CA SER A 400 -0.09 -1.55 -8.97
C SER A 400 -0.01 -1.70 -10.48
N LEU A 401 1.06 -1.20 -11.10
CA LEU A 401 1.28 -1.36 -12.54
C LEU A 401 1.62 -2.81 -12.92
N ALA A 402 2.36 -3.55 -12.08
CA ALA A 402 2.61 -4.96 -12.27
C ALA A 402 1.33 -5.80 -12.15
N PHE A 403 0.45 -5.46 -11.22
CA PHE A 403 -0.88 -6.06 -11.10
C PHE A 403 -1.75 -5.77 -12.33
N TYR A 404 -1.78 -4.52 -12.78
CA TYR A 404 -2.46 -4.13 -14.03
C TYR A 404 -1.94 -4.93 -15.23
N PHE A 405 -0.62 -5.05 -15.36
CA PHE A 405 0.03 -5.79 -16.44
C PHE A 405 -0.35 -7.28 -16.42
N ARG A 406 -0.33 -7.92 -15.24
CA ARG A 406 -0.75 -9.31 -15.06
C ARG A 406 -2.21 -9.54 -15.46
N GLU A 407 -3.12 -8.68 -15.00
CA GLU A 407 -4.55 -8.81 -15.32
C GLU A 407 -4.82 -8.61 -16.82
N SER A 408 -4.07 -7.70 -17.45
CA SER A 408 -4.15 -7.50 -18.90
C SER A 408 -3.60 -8.71 -19.68
N ALA A 409 -2.55 -9.39 -19.17
CA ALA A 409 -2.01 -10.60 -19.77
C ALA A 409 -3.01 -11.77 -19.71
N LYS A 410 -3.68 -11.97 -18.57
CA LYS A 410 -4.73 -12.99 -18.44
C LYS A 410 -5.87 -12.78 -19.42
N THR A 411 -6.34 -11.55 -19.54
CA THR A 411 -7.43 -11.21 -20.48
C THR A 411 -7.03 -11.47 -21.94
N ALA A 412 -5.75 -11.23 -22.29
CA ALA A 412 -5.22 -11.54 -23.63
C ALA A 412 -5.13 -13.05 -23.87
N GLU A 413 -4.68 -13.84 -22.90
CA GLU A 413 -4.65 -15.32 -22.98
C GLU A 413 -6.06 -15.90 -23.15
N GLU A 414 -7.05 -15.41 -22.39
CA GLU A 414 -8.46 -15.82 -22.51
C GLU A 414 -9.06 -15.52 -23.89
N ARG A 415 -8.57 -14.45 -24.56
CA ARG A 415 -8.95 -14.11 -25.95
C ARG A 415 -8.15 -14.88 -27.01
N GLY A 416 -7.20 -15.74 -26.64
CA GLY A 416 -6.35 -16.47 -27.56
C GLY A 416 -5.27 -15.61 -28.24
N GLU A 417 -4.96 -14.44 -27.69
CA GLU A 417 -3.87 -13.57 -28.13
C GLU A 417 -2.52 -14.12 -27.65
N ALA A 418 -1.43 -13.87 -28.41
CA ALA A 418 -0.11 -14.40 -28.10
C ALA A 418 0.41 -13.90 -26.74
N ARG A 419 1.14 -14.75 -25.99
CA ARG A 419 1.79 -14.37 -24.71
C ARG A 419 2.71 -13.16 -24.88
N PHE A 420 2.69 -12.26 -23.90
CA PHE A 420 3.62 -11.15 -23.83
C PHE A 420 5.06 -11.67 -23.69
N HIS A 421 5.98 -11.17 -24.54
CA HIS A 421 7.39 -11.55 -24.46
C HIS A 421 8.02 -11.07 -23.15
N ALA A 422 8.98 -11.85 -22.63
CA ALA A 422 9.75 -11.53 -21.43
C ALA A 422 10.34 -10.12 -21.50
N LEU A 423 10.42 -9.45 -20.36
CA LEU A 423 11.10 -8.17 -20.20
C LEU A 423 12.59 -8.33 -20.62
N PRO A 424 13.23 -7.35 -21.26
CA PRO A 424 14.61 -7.48 -21.68
C PRO A 424 15.52 -7.79 -20.48
N HIS A 425 16.30 -8.88 -20.62
CA HIS A 425 17.21 -9.36 -19.60
C HIS A 425 18.32 -8.36 -19.31
N ASN A 426 18.48 -7.94 -18.04
CA ASN A 426 19.71 -7.40 -17.52
C ASN A 426 20.29 -8.36 -16.46
N LYS A 427 21.46 -8.95 -16.77
CA LYS A 427 22.13 -10.01 -15.98
C LYS A 427 22.85 -9.51 -14.70
N GLU A 428 22.68 -8.27 -14.25
CA GLU A 428 23.61 -7.65 -13.28
C GLU A 428 23.01 -7.12 -11.97
N ILE A 429 21.88 -7.65 -11.47
CA ILE A 429 21.36 -7.14 -10.16
C ILE A 429 21.95 -7.89 -8.93
N ILE A 430 22.62 -9.04 -9.10
CA ILE A 430 23.00 -9.91 -7.96
C ILE A 430 24.46 -9.79 -7.50
N SER A 431 25.33 -8.92 -8.06
CA SER A 431 26.76 -8.96 -7.72
C SER A 431 27.30 -7.90 -6.77
N SER A 432 26.49 -6.97 -6.23
CA SER A 432 27.03 -5.87 -5.42
C SER A 432 27.04 -6.08 -3.89
N SER A 433 26.51 -7.20 -3.38
CA SER A 433 26.48 -7.46 -1.93
C SER A 433 27.67 -8.26 -1.37
N GLU A 434 28.55 -8.81 -2.22
CA GLU A 434 29.69 -9.62 -1.76
C GLU A 434 31.04 -8.86 -1.66
N GLN A 435 31.14 -7.59 -2.00
CA GLN A 435 32.43 -6.88 -2.03
C GLN A 435 32.69 -5.92 -0.85
N CYS A 436 31.97 -5.99 0.26
CA CYS A 436 32.22 -5.13 1.44
C CYS A 436 32.57 -5.90 2.73
N LEU A 437 33.24 -7.04 2.65
CA LEU A 437 33.81 -7.73 3.82
C LEU A 437 35.25 -8.21 3.58
N THR A 438 36.15 -7.29 3.30
CA THR A 438 37.58 -7.45 3.60
C THR A 438 38.22 -6.05 3.66
N PHE A 439 38.36 -5.48 4.86
CA PHE A 439 39.52 -4.71 5.29
C PHE A 439 39.43 -4.43 6.80
N SER A 440 40.29 -5.15 7.53
CA SER A 440 40.92 -4.92 8.87
C SER A 440 40.08 -4.21 9.93
#